data_d154d194540c1157985dd419054ccc14
#
_entry.id   d154d194540c1157985dd419054ccc14
#
_cell.length_a   1.000
_cell.length_b   1.000
_cell.length_c   1.000
_cell.angle_alpha   90.00
_cell.angle_beta   90.00
_cell.angle_gamma   90.00
#
_symmetry.space_group_name_H-M   'P 1'
#
loop_
_entity.id
_entity.type
_entity.pdbx_description
1 polymer ?
#
loop_
_entity_poly.entity_id
_entity_poly.type
_entity_poly.pdbx_seq_one_letter_code
_entity_poly.pdbx_strand_id
1 'polypeptide(L)'
;GTQIKVPWSNMRWATLHYRNPNSAFISNNIVNLHDIVYVTSNADNTSWSLVQIPAVEGSLVSVNPETGALVAVVGGFDFNKSKFNRAIQGYRQPGSTIKPLVYTTALEKGFSPDTMISDDPLTVGSWKPKNSDGRNLGMIPLRKGLYLSRNLVSIRVLRSAGISDTRELLNEFGLEKERMPNTLSLALGS
;
A
#
# COMPACT_ATOMS: atom_id res chain seq x y z
N GLY A 1 0.23 -42.99 9.14
CA GLY A 1 0.04 -41.72 8.45
C GLY A 1 -1.21 -41.76 7.57
N THR A 2 -1.85 -40.64 7.37
CA THR A 2 -3.03 -40.51 6.48
C THR A 2 -2.58 -40.16 5.09
N GLN A 3 -3.07 -40.88 4.06
CA GLN A 3 -2.85 -40.51 2.69
C GLN A 3 -3.89 -39.45 2.28
N ILE A 4 -3.44 -38.38 1.66
CA ILE A 4 -4.28 -37.30 1.14
C ILE A 4 -4.02 -37.14 -0.36
N LYS A 5 -5.01 -36.62 -1.07
CA LYS A 5 -4.89 -36.28 -2.49
C LYS A 5 -5.04 -34.77 -2.67
N VAL A 6 -4.05 -34.14 -3.29
CA VAL A 6 -4.12 -32.74 -3.70
C VAL A 6 -4.46 -32.73 -5.20
N PRO A 7 -5.68 -32.34 -5.61
CA PRO A 7 -6.03 -32.27 -7.01
C PRO A 7 -5.26 -31.15 -7.71
N TRP A 8 -5.05 -31.32 -9.03
CA TRP A 8 -4.31 -30.34 -9.83
C TRP A 8 -4.88 -28.90 -9.73
N SER A 9 -6.19 -28.76 -9.68
CA SER A 9 -6.86 -27.46 -9.51
C SER A 9 -6.37 -26.70 -8.27
N ASN A 10 -6.01 -27.44 -7.20
CA ASN A 10 -5.65 -26.90 -5.90
C ASN A 10 -4.12 -26.68 -5.73
N MET A 11 -3.33 -26.97 -6.76
CA MET A 11 -1.90 -26.68 -6.83
C MET A 11 -1.51 -25.83 -8.05
N ARG A 12 -2.44 -25.57 -8.94
CA ARG A 12 -2.22 -24.85 -10.19
C ARG A 12 -1.62 -23.44 -9.99
N TRP A 13 -1.88 -22.77 -8.88
CA TRP A 13 -1.34 -21.46 -8.58
C TRP A 13 0.20 -21.42 -8.58
N ALA A 14 0.85 -22.52 -8.23
CA ALA A 14 2.31 -22.63 -8.19
C ALA A 14 2.96 -22.59 -9.59
N THR A 15 2.15 -22.66 -10.67
CA THR A 15 2.63 -22.58 -12.06
C THR A 15 2.82 -21.14 -12.56
N LEU A 16 2.34 -20.14 -11.83
CA LEU A 16 2.35 -18.74 -12.27
C LEU A 16 3.76 -18.18 -12.55
N HIS A 17 4.80 -18.82 -12.02
CA HIS A 17 6.20 -18.47 -12.28
C HIS A 17 6.77 -19.09 -13.57
N TYR A 18 6.06 -20.01 -14.20
CA TYR A 18 6.51 -20.67 -15.44
C TYR A 18 5.82 -20.05 -16.65
N ARG A 19 6.60 -19.58 -17.62
CA ARG A 19 6.12 -18.88 -18.83
C ARG A 19 5.25 -19.75 -19.78
N ASN A 20 5.16 -21.06 -19.56
CA ASN A 20 4.39 -21.95 -20.44
C ASN A 20 3.70 -23.05 -19.63
N PRO A 21 2.42 -22.88 -19.28
CA PRO A 21 1.68 -23.79 -18.40
C PRO A 21 1.03 -24.96 -19.17
N ASN A 22 1.78 -25.78 -19.91
CA ASN A 22 1.25 -27.05 -20.43
C ASN A 22 1.13 -28.07 -19.29
N SER A 23 -0.05 -28.58 -19.05
CA SER A 23 -0.47 -29.34 -17.88
C SER A 23 0.36 -30.60 -17.58
N ALA A 24 0.93 -31.27 -18.58
CA ALA A 24 1.79 -32.44 -18.37
C ALA A 24 3.20 -32.12 -17.85
N PHE A 25 3.67 -30.90 -18.06
CA PHE A 25 5.02 -30.45 -17.66
C PHE A 25 5.11 -30.04 -16.18
N ILE A 26 4.00 -29.85 -15.50
CA ILE A 26 3.91 -28.94 -14.36
C ILE A 26 3.89 -29.66 -13.00
N SER A 27 3.29 -30.84 -12.89
CA SER A 27 3.22 -31.53 -11.59
C SER A 27 4.59 -31.97 -11.10
N ASN A 28 5.45 -32.48 -11.99
CA ASN A 28 6.79 -32.94 -11.65
C ASN A 28 7.80 -31.81 -11.40
N ASN A 29 7.47 -30.55 -11.77
CA ASN A 29 8.34 -29.41 -11.56
C ASN A 29 7.94 -28.58 -10.33
N ILE A 30 6.76 -28.80 -9.77
CA ILE A 30 6.27 -28.11 -8.57
C ILE A 30 6.63 -28.89 -7.32
N VAL A 31 6.44 -30.22 -7.35
CA VAL A 31 6.66 -31.12 -6.23
C VAL A 31 7.31 -32.41 -6.75
N ASN A 32 8.43 -32.79 -6.17
CA ASN A 32 9.11 -34.05 -6.47
C ASN A 32 8.82 -35.12 -5.41
N LEU A 33 9.08 -36.35 -5.75
CA LEU A 33 9.00 -37.44 -4.78
C LEU A 33 9.94 -37.15 -3.60
N HIS A 34 9.43 -37.32 -2.37
CA HIS A 34 10.07 -37.02 -1.10
C HIS A 34 10.16 -35.54 -0.69
N ASP A 35 9.59 -34.61 -1.47
CA ASP A 35 9.47 -33.22 -1.00
C ASP A 35 8.50 -33.11 0.17
N ILE A 36 8.86 -32.28 1.15
CA ILE A 36 7.97 -31.90 2.27
C ILE A 36 7.27 -30.60 1.88
N VAL A 37 5.96 -30.63 1.81
CA VAL A 37 5.13 -29.48 1.39
C VAL A 37 4.07 -29.15 2.43
N TYR A 38 3.65 -27.89 2.43
CA TYR A 38 2.53 -27.46 3.24
C TYR A 38 1.22 -27.66 2.46
N VAL A 39 0.22 -28.19 3.14
CA VAL A 39 -1.13 -28.36 2.62
C VAL A 39 -2.16 -27.86 3.63
N THR A 40 -3.29 -27.38 3.13
CA THR A 40 -4.45 -27.02 3.95
C THR A 40 -5.68 -27.76 3.44
N SER A 41 -6.58 -28.16 4.35
CA SER A 41 -7.87 -28.72 4.00
C SER A 41 -8.91 -27.61 3.81
N ASN A 42 -9.95 -27.90 3.01
CA ASN A 42 -11.22 -27.17 3.07
C ASN A 42 -11.93 -27.45 4.43
N ALA A 43 -13.02 -26.71 4.70
CA ALA A 43 -13.69 -26.75 6.00
C ALA A 43 -14.22 -28.14 6.39
N ASP A 44 -14.57 -28.97 5.45
CA ASP A 44 -15.12 -30.32 5.64
C ASP A 44 -14.08 -31.46 5.51
N ASN A 45 -12.80 -31.10 5.34
CA ASN A 45 -11.67 -32.03 5.17
C ASN A 45 -11.80 -33.00 3.98
N THR A 46 -12.60 -32.65 2.97
CA THR A 46 -12.82 -33.49 1.78
C THR A 46 -11.84 -33.21 0.66
N SER A 47 -11.20 -32.04 0.64
CA SER A 47 -10.22 -31.63 -0.36
C SER A 47 -9.04 -30.90 0.27
N TRP A 48 -7.87 -31.08 -0.32
CA TRP A 48 -6.62 -30.50 0.13
C TRP A 48 -6.01 -29.59 -0.95
N SER A 49 -5.39 -28.51 -0.51
CA SER A 49 -4.71 -27.55 -1.39
C SER A 49 -3.25 -27.42 -1.01
N LEU A 50 -2.36 -27.37 -2.01
CA LEU A 50 -0.98 -26.98 -1.80
C LEU A 50 -0.96 -25.51 -1.36
N VAL A 51 -0.17 -25.21 -0.33
CA VAL A 51 0.01 -23.84 0.18
C VAL A 51 1.48 -23.54 0.38
N GLN A 52 1.80 -22.25 0.44
CA GLN A 52 3.13 -21.77 0.72
C GLN A 52 3.06 -20.75 1.86
N ILE A 53 4.01 -20.84 2.80
CA ILE A 53 4.20 -19.76 3.77
C ILE A 53 4.66 -18.52 3.02
N PRO A 54 3.95 -17.38 3.14
CA PRO A 54 4.33 -16.16 2.44
C PRO A 54 5.74 -15.69 2.83
N ALA A 55 6.52 -15.28 1.83
CA ALA A 55 7.82 -14.63 2.05
C ALA A 55 7.67 -13.18 2.51
N VAL A 56 6.51 -12.57 2.21
CA VAL A 56 6.12 -11.22 2.63
C VAL A 56 5.01 -11.28 3.67
N GLU A 57 4.94 -10.27 4.49
CA GLU A 57 3.87 -10.14 5.48
C GLU A 57 3.15 -8.79 5.30
N GLY A 58 1.89 -8.77 5.69
CA GLY A 58 1.04 -7.60 5.65
C GLY A 58 0.27 -7.44 6.94
N SER A 59 -0.41 -6.32 7.06
CA SER A 59 -1.33 -6.06 8.16
C SER A 59 -2.65 -5.50 7.62
N LEU A 60 -3.69 -5.65 8.41
CA LEU A 60 -5.01 -5.11 8.13
C LEU A 60 -5.55 -4.42 9.38
N VAL A 61 -6.16 -3.26 9.19
CA VAL A 61 -6.91 -2.55 10.23
C VAL A 61 -8.28 -2.21 9.68
N SER A 62 -9.32 -2.50 10.43
CA SER A 62 -10.69 -2.08 10.15
C SER A 62 -11.21 -1.24 11.30
N VAL A 63 -11.77 -0.08 10.99
CA VAL A 63 -12.34 0.84 11.96
C VAL A 63 -13.77 1.17 11.58
N ASN A 64 -14.60 1.41 12.59
CA ASN A 64 -15.92 1.98 12.39
C ASN A 64 -15.76 3.47 12.03
N PRO A 65 -16.27 3.94 10.88
CA PRO A 65 -16.05 5.31 10.42
C PRO A 65 -16.83 6.36 11.25
N GLU A 66 -17.89 5.97 11.94
CA GLU A 66 -18.71 6.89 12.74
C GLU A 66 -18.12 7.10 14.14
N THR A 67 -17.57 6.04 14.73
CA THR A 67 -17.11 6.06 16.12
C THR A 67 -15.59 6.06 16.26
N GLY A 68 -14.85 5.76 15.18
CA GLY A 68 -13.40 5.52 15.21
C GLY A 68 -13.02 4.21 15.93
N ALA A 69 -14.01 3.42 16.38
CA ALA A 69 -13.72 2.18 17.11
C ALA A 69 -13.03 1.13 16.22
N LEU A 70 -12.03 0.49 16.78
CA LEU A 70 -11.30 -0.57 16.13
C LEU A 70 -12.18 -1.83 16.04
N VAL A 71 -12.47 -2.28 14.82
CA VAL A 71 -13.31 -3.47 14.55
C VAL A 71 -12.47 -4.71 14.39
N ALA A 72 -11.34 -4.61 13.69
CA ALA A 72 -10.41 -5.71 13.50
C ALA A 72 -8.98 -5.22 13.30
N VAL A 73 -8.02 -5.98 13.83
CA VAL A 73 -6.58 -5.79 13.60
C VAL A 73 -5.92 -7.13 13.32
N VAL A 74 -5.21 -7.21 12.21
CA VAL A 74 -4.32 -8.33 11.90
C VAL A 74 -2.92 -7.77 11.68
N GLY A 75 -1.97 -8.16 12.51
CA GLY A 75 -0.61 -7.60 12.50
C GLY A 75 0.41 -8.35 11.63
N GLY A 76 0.04 -9.53 11.12
CA GLY A 76 0.92 -10.40 10.32
C GLY A 76 0.23 -11.68 9.93
N PHE A 77 0.93 -12.57 9.24
CA PHE A 77 0.39 -13.84 8.75
C PHE A 77 0.17 -14.87 9.86
N ASP A 78 1.16 -15.04 10.75
CA ASP A 78 1.11 -16.01 11.84
C ASP A 78 1.86 -15.46 13.06
N PHE A 79 1.16 -15.39 14.20
CA PHE A 79 1.71 -14.89 15.46
C PHE A 79 2.86 -15.75 16.00
N ASN A 80 2.82 -17.07 15.78
CA ASN A 80 3.90 -17.98 16.22
C ASN A 80 5.18 -17.78 15.40
N LYS A 81 5.05 -17.37 14.13
CA LYS A 81 6.17 -17.04 13.25
C LYS A 81 6.74 -15.65 13.55
N SER A 82 5.88 -14.67 13.81
CA SER A 82 6.28 -13.28 14.09
C SER A 82 5.28 -12.62 15.03
N LYS A 83 5.77 -12.21 16.19
CA LYS A 83 4.97 -11.46 17.18
C LYS A 83 4.89 -9.96 16.86
N PHE A 84 5.61 -9.50 15.85
CA PHE A 84 5.63 -8.09 15.44
C PHE A 84 4.32 -7.70 14.78
N ASN A 85 3.57 -6.82 15.42
CA ASN A 85 2.32 -6.29 14.89
C ASN A 85 2.61 -5.11 13.95
N ARG A 86 2.54 -5.36 12.65
CA ARG A 86 2.87 -4.37 11.61
C ARG A 86 1.85 -3.25 11.51
N ALA A 87 0.65 -3.45 12.04
CA ALA A 87 -0.39 -2.42 12.04
C ALA A 87 -0.09 -1.29 13.03
N ILE A 88 0.51 -1.62 14.19
CA ILE A 88 0.72 -0.67 15.29
C ILE A 88 2.19 -0.45 15.66
N GLN A 89 3.09 -1.37 15.28
CA GLN A 89 4.52 -1.28 15.58
C GLN A 89 5.37 -0.96 14.35
N GLY A 90 4.77 -1.08 13.13
CA GLY A 90 5.47 -0.87 11.86
C GLY A 90 5.45 0.58 11.43
N TYR A 91 6.58 1.27 11.53
CA TYR A 91 6.74 2.60 10.94
C TYR A 91 7.07 2.46 9.46
N ARG A 92 6.13 2.89 8.62
CA ARG A 92 6.27 2.84 7.16
C ARG A 92 5.94 4.19 6.56
N GLN A 93 6.61 4.51 5.45
CA GLN A 93 6.27 5.69 4.68
C GLN A 93 4.83 5.57 4.16
N PRO A 94 3.96 6.56 4.44
CA PRO A 94 2.58 6.53 3.99
C PRO A 94 2.44 6.65 2.47
N GLY A 95 3.47 7.18 1.79
CA GLY A 95 3.39 7.44 0.37
C GLY A 95 2.21 8.36 0.03
N SER A 96 1.55 8.12 -1.09
CA SER A 96 0.44 8.96 -1.55
C SER A 96 -0.80 8.96 -0.65
N THR A 97 -0.89 8.11 0.36
CA THR A 97 -2.00 8.15 1.33
C THR A 97 -1.95 9.39 2.22
N ILE A 98 -0.82 10.11 2.27
CA ILE A 98 -0.68 11.40 2.96
C ILE A 98 -1.41 12.54 2.23
N LYS A 99 -1.62 12.43 0.92
CA LYS A 99 -2.11 13.54 0.08
C LYS A 99 -3.44 14.12 0.54
N PRO A 100 -4.47 13.35 0.93
CA PRO A 100 -5.71 13.95 1.45
C PRO A 100 -5.44 14.96 2.56
N LEU A 101 -4.55 14.66 3.52
CA LEU A 101 -4.24 15.56 4.64
C LEU A 101 -3.49 16.82 4.18
N VAL A 102 -2.56 16.68 3.22
CA VAL A 102 -1.89 17.84 2.58
C VAL A 102 -2.91 18.75 1.88
N TYR A 103 -3.90 18.17 1.21
CA TYR A 103 -4.96 18.92 0.54
C TYR A 103 -5.93 19.55 1.54
N THR A 104 -6.20 18.89 2.68
CA THR A 104 -7.00 19.48 3.77
C THR A 104 -6.37 20.78 4.25
N THR A 105 -5.06 20.82 4.52
CA THR A 105 -4.38 22.07 4.90
C THR A 105 -4.56 23.19 3.86
N ALA A 106 -4.56 22.85 2.58
CA ALA A 106 -4.80 23.85 1.53
C ALA A 106 -6.24 24.35 1.53
N LEU A 107 -7.22 23.46 1.73
CA LEU A 107 -8.63 23.85 1.83
C LEU A 107 -8.88 24.76 3.02
N GLU A 108 -8.26 24.52 4.16
CA GLU A 108 -8.33 25.40 5.35
C GLU A 108 -7.75 26.80 5.09
N LYS A 109 -6.84 26.90 4.11
CA LYS A 109 -6.25 28.18 3.65
C LYS A 109 -7.00 28.82 2.49
N GLY A 110 -8.24 28.41 2.23
CA GLY A 110 -9.12 29.03 1.26
C GLY A 110 -9.01 28.47 -0.16
N PHE A 111 -8.25 27.39 -0.38
CA PHE A 111 -8.33 26.67 -1.65
C PHE A 111 -9.71 26.02 -1.78
N SER A 112 -10.19 25.88 -3.00
CA SER A 112 -11.39 25.11 -3.31
C SER A 112 -11.04 23.87 -4.13
N PRO A 113 -11.94 22.89 -4.20
CA PRO A 113 -11.72 21.73 -5.09
C PRO A 113 -11.50 22.10 -6.57
N ASP A 114 -11.98 23.28 -6.98
CA ASP A 114 -11.84 23.81 -8.34
C ASP A 114 -10.64 24.74 -8.55
N THR A 115 -9.88 25.04 -7.49
CA THR A 115 -8.65 25.84 -7.60
C THR A 115 -7.70 25.19 -8.62
N MET A 116 -7.29 25.95 -9.61
CA MET A 116 -6.42 25.48 -10.69
C MET A 116 -4.96 25.44 -10.24
N ILE A 117 -4.33 24.30 -10.38
CA ILE A 117 -2.92 24.05 -10.00
C ILE A 117 -2.21 23.42 -11.21
N SER A 118 -0.98 23.86 -11.47
CA SER A 118 -0.15 23.30 -12.55
C SER A 118 0.37 21.90 -12.20
N ASP A 119 0.28 20.99 -13.14
CA ASP A 119 0.91 19.66 -13.14
C ASP A 119 2.19 19.64 -14.04
N ASP A 120 2.69 20.80 -14.45
CA ASP A 120 3.89 20.90 -15.28
C ASP A 120 5.16 20.53 -14.51
N PRO A 121 6.26 20.23 -15.20
CA PRO A 121 7.53 19.91 -14.57
C PRO A 121 7.94 20.94 -13.51
N LEU A 122 8.52 20.45 -12.43
CA LEU A 122 8.95 21.26 -11.29
C LEU A 122 10.40 20.91 -10.97
N THR A 123 11.17 21.95 -10.62
CA THR A 123 12.52 21.80 -10.08
C THR A 123 12.62 22.57 -8.76
N VAL A 124 13.16 21.93 -7.73
CA VAL A 124 13.40 22.54 -6.41
C VAL A 124 14.85 22.27 -6.02
N GLY A 125 15.72 23.25 -6.25
CA GLY A 125 17.17 23.02 -6.13
C GLY A 125 17.65 21.96 -7.14
N SER A 126 18.27 20.90 -6.65
CA SER A 126 18.68 19.75 -7.47
C SER A 126 17.57 18.70 -7.65
N TRP A 127 16.47 18.79 -6.89
CA TRP A 127 15.38 17.81 -6.91
C TRP A 127 14.43 18.07 -8.09
N LYS A 128 14.23 17.02 -8.90
CA LYS A 128 13.37 17.03 -10.10
C LYS A 128 12.31 15.94 -9.99
N PRO A 129 11.26 16.14 -9.17
CA PRO A 129 10.19 15.17 -9.03
C PRO A 129 9.44 14.96 -10.34
N LYS A 130 8.82 13.77 -10.46
CA LYS A 130 8.00 13.41 -11.61
C LYS A 130 6.69 12.76 -11.13
N ASN A 131 5.68 12.81 -11.98
CA ASN A 131 4.51 11.97 -11.83
C ASN A 131 4.88 10.51 -12.13
N SER A 132 4.20 9.57 -11.49
CA SER A 132 4.50 8.13 -11.61
C SER A 132 4.34 7.58 -13.03
N ASP A 133 3.42 8.16 -13.81
CA ASP A 133 3.17 7.82 -15.21
C ASP A 133 4.07 8.60 -16.21
N GLY A 134 4.92 9.49 -15.70
CA GLY A 134 5.80 10.35 -16.50
C GLY A 134 5.09 11.43 -17.33
N ARG A 135 3.77 11.59 -17.20
CA ARG A 135 2.96 12.55 -17.97
C ARG A 135 2.67 13.81 -17.15
N ASN A 136 2.39 14.90 -17.84
CA ASN A 136 1.95 16.17 -17.28
C ASN A 136 0.63 16.58 -17.93
N LEU A 137 -0.25 17.21 -17.16
CA LEU A 137 -1.61 17.53 -17.58
C LEU A 137 -1.84 19.06 -17.66
N GLY A 138 -0.77 19.87 -17.51
CA GLY A 138 -0.89 21.33 -17.47
C GLY A 138 -1.68 21.82 -16.26
N MET A 139 -2.49 22.86 -16.45
CA MET A 139 -3.37 23.39 -15.40
C MET A 139 -4.58 22.49 -15.20
N ILE A 140 -4.76 21.96 -13.97
CA ILE A 140 -5.88 21.10 -13.60
C ILE A 140 -6.48 21.53 -12.27
N PRO A 141 -7.79 21.27 -12.02
CA PRO A 141 -8.39 21.57 -10.75
C PRO A 141 -7.80 20.69 -9.62
N LEU A 142 -7.75 21.25 -8.42
CA LEU A 142 -7.22 20.62 -7.20
C LEU A 142 -7.74 19.20 -7.01
N ARG A 143 -9.07 19.00 -7.10
CA ARG A 143 -9.71 17.67 -7.00
C ARG A 143 -9.14 16.66 -8.01
N LYS A 144 -8.82 17.11 -9.25
CA LYS A 144 -8.23 16.24 -10.26
C LYS A 144 -6.79 15.83 -9.90
N GLY A 145 -6.03 16.76 -9.32
CA GLY A 145 -4.71 16.47 -8.77
C GLY A 145 -4.74 15.38 -7.70
N LEU A 146 -5.75 15.41 -6.83
CA LEU A 146 -5.92 14.43 -5.75
C LEU A 146 -6.34 13.05 -6.29
N TYR A 147 -7.45 12.96 -7.03
CA TYR A 147 -7.95 11.63 -7.45
C TYR A 147 -7.04 10.92 -8.46
N LEU A 148 -6.25 11.65 -9.23
CA LEU A 148 -5.20 11.09 -10.09
C LEU A 148 -3.85 10.92 -9.36
N SER A 149 -3.80 11.28 -8.09
CA SER A 149 -2.58 11.20 -7.27
C SER A 149 -1.36 11.90 -7.89
N ARG A 150 -1.56 13.10 -8.49
CA ARG A 150 -0.50 13.84 -9.19
C ARG A 150 0.56 14.34 -8.21
N ASN A 151 1.79 13.91 -8.39
CA ASN A 151 2.90 14.28 -7.50
C ASN A 151 3.23 15.78 -7.61
N LEU A 152 3.32 16.31 -8.83
CA LEU A 152 3.72 17.69 -9.07
C LEU A 152 2.68 18.69 -8.55
N VAL A 153 1.40 18.34 -8.65
CA VAL A 153 0.31 19.11 -8.03
C VAL A 153 0.42 19.08 -6.51
N SER A 154 0.59 17.89 -5.90
CA SER A 154 0.66 17.75 -4.44
C SER A 154 1.84 18.53 -3.84
N ILE A 155 2.99 18.56 -4.52
CA ILE A 155 4.15 19.36 -4.09
C ILE A 155 3.83 20.86 -4.13
N ARG A 156 3.14 21.35 -5.17
CA ARG A 156 2.72 22.75 -5.27
C ARG A 156 1.68 23.10 -4.22
N VAL A 157 0.74 22.20 -3.99
CA VAL A 157 -0.27 22.34 -2.92
C VAL A 157 0.42 22.48 -1.57
N LEU A 158 1.33 21.58 -1.20
CA LEU A 158 2.09 21.67 0.05
C LEU A 158 2.90 22.96 0.15
N ARG A 159 3.55 23.39 -0.96
CA ARG A 159 4.32 24.64 -0.98
C ARG A 159 3.44 25.86 -0.70
N SER A 160 2.23 25.87 -1.23
CA SER A 160 1.26 26.97 -1.02
C SER A 160 0.57 26.89 0.34
N ALA A 161 0.24 25.69 0.80
CA ALA A 161 -0.37 25.47 2.12
C ALA A 161 0.61 25.69 3.27
N GLY A 162 1.90 25.46 3.04
CA GLY A 162 2.94 25.58 4.06
C GLY A 162 3.29 24.23 4.69
N ILE A 163 4.60 23.95 4.77
CA ILE A 163 5.10 22.69 5.32
C ILE A 163 4.84 22.63 6.84
N SER A 164 5.04 23.74 7.55
CA SER A 164 4.84 23.80 9.00
C SER A 164 3.39 23.50 9.37
N ASP A 165 2.45 24.17 8.74
CA ASP A 165 1.01 24.04 9.04
C ASP A 165 0.51 22.63 8.69
N THR A 166 1.00 22.09 7.57
CA THR A 166 0.69 20.71 7.20
C THR A 166 1.23 19.71 8.22
N ARG A 167 2.45 19.93 8.75
CA ARG A 167 3.01 19.07 9.82
C ARG A 167 2.24 19.18 11.13
N GLU A 168 1.72 20.35 11.47
CA GLU A 168 0.83 20.52 12.63
C GLU A 168 -0.46 19.72 12.44
N LEU A 169 -1.15 19.88 11.31
CA LEU A 169 -2.35 19.11 11.01
C LEU A 169 -2.09 17.60 11.07
N LEU A 170 -1.00 17.13 10.45
CA LEU A 170 -0.63 15.71 10.48
C LEU A 170 -0.37 15.22 11.90
N ASN A 171 0.19 16.05 12.77
CA ASN A 171 0.41 15.72 14.18
C ASN A 171 -0.91 15.59 14.95
N GLU A 172 -1.91 16.39 14.65
CA GLU A 172 -3.27 16.25 15.20
C GLU A 172 -3.92 14.92 14.79
N PHE A 173 -3.59 14.39 13.61
CA PHE A 173 -3.99 13.06 13.15
C PHE A 173 -3.12 11.92 13.72
N GLY A 174 -2.21 12.21 14.64
CA GLY A 174 -1.39 11.21 15.35
C GLY A 174 -0.10 10.82 14.63
N LEU A 175 0.32 11.54 13.58
CA LEU A 175 1.64 11.35 12.99
C LEU A 175 2.68 12.16 13.75
N GLU A 176 3.70 11.50 14.30
CA GLU A 176 4.75 12.14 15.10
C GLU A 176 5.52 13.18 14.27
N LYS A 177 5.48 14.45 14.69
CA LYS A 177 6.07 15.58 13.96
C LYS A 177 7.57 15.43 13.73
N GLU A 178 8.27 14.81 14.66
CA GLU A 178 9.70 14.57 14.63
C GLU A 178 10.11 13.57 13.54
N ARG A 179 9.18 12.71 13.15
CA ARG A 179 9.38 11.69 12.11
C ARG A 179 9.01 12.16 10.71
N MET A 180 8.43 13.35 10.60
CA MET A 180 8.02 13.92 9.32
C MET A 180 9.11 14.82 8.74
N PRO A 181 9.43 14.70 7.44
CA PRO A 181 10.41 15.59 6.81
C PRO A 181 9.90 17.04 6.78
N ASN A 182 10.80 17.98 7.04
CA ASN A 182 10.54 19.42 6.91
C ASN A 182 10.91 19.91 5.50
N THR A 183 10.45 19.21 4.49
CA THR A 183 10.74 19.48 3.08
C THR A 183 9.50 19.21 2.23
N LEU A 184 9.52 19.65 0.96
CA LEU A 184 8.43 19.42 0.02
C LEU A 184 8.20 17.94 -0.33
N SER A 185 9.14 17.05 0.02
CA SER A 185 8.95 15.61 -0.16
C SER A 185 7.84 15.04 0.74
N LEU A 186 7.48 15.75 1.82
CA LEU A 186 6.33 15.44 2.66
C LEU A 186 5.04 15.26 1.85
N ALA A 187 4.85 16.03 0.76
CA ALA A 187 3.69 15.89 -0.14
C ALA A 187 3.57 14.51 -0.79
N LEU A 188 4.64 13.73 -0.78
CA LEU A 188 4.72 12.39 -1.37
C LEU A 188 4.77 11.29 -0.32
N GLY A 189 4.73 11.64 0.97
CA GLY A 189 4.76 10.70 2.08
C GLY A 189 6.12 10.03 2.29
N SER A 190 7.20 10.77 2.05
CA SER A 190 8.57 10.30 2.30
C SER A 190 8.98 10.54 3.75
#